data_70c548f25f2c62a49a69aeedfa9083f9
#
_entry.id   70c548f25f2c62a49a69aeedfa9083f9
#
_cell.length_a   1.000
_cell.length_b   1.000
_cell.length_c   1.000
_cell.angle_alpha   90.00
_cell.angle_beta   90.00
_cell.angle_gamma   90.00
#
_symmetry.space_group_name_H-M   'P 1'
#
loop_
_entity.id
_entity.type
_entity.pdbx_description
1 polymer ?
#
loop_
_entity_poly.entity_id
_entity_poly.type
_entity_poly.pdbx_seq_one_letter_code
_entity_poly.pdbx_strand_id
1 'polypeptide(L)'
;MKAKQITALLLAAAMGLSLAACGATTDTNSASDTAAEADTTSESAANDQSGSASIGADENATAYECSDDEAHAIEADGEEAAYDDITVNKTGEADGDEADFYGTNAAVFATNDADLTISHATIETSGSHANAVFSYGEGTTLTISDSKIHTDENNSGGIMVTGGGTLYANNLDIHTEGGSSAAIRSDRGGGTMVVEGGTYQADGSGSPAIYSTADITVNDAILSGTTAQAVVVEGGNSVTLNNCETTGDNTSKNSDKSDYYQAVMLYQSMSGDASNGSSTFTAEGGTLTSLNGGMFFVTNTVATINLTDVELGYASDDLLRICAAGWGNDGSNGGHVTLNASSQSLEGVITVDDISELNLVLTDDSTFTGSIDNEGTVYVSLSGGSKWVLTADTSIDYLNCEADSIDLNGYTLTVGGEAYEEGTVMVDDEIDMSAALSDSNGAMGSSMGKPGDGSKPGDGSKPDGDMGGSNGNFKSGSNGSGDSTTPPEKPDGRF
;
A
#
# COMPACT_ATOMS: atom_id res chain seq x y z
N MET A 1 -32.87 -22.15 -20.35
CA MET A 1 -31.83 -22.80 -19.56
C MET A 1 -30.85 -23.50 -20.48
N LYS A 2 -29.77 -22.88 -20.82
CA LYS A 2 -28.58 -23.50 -21.45
C LYS A 2 -27.38 -22.85 -20.81
N ALA A 3 -26.71 -23.59 -19.94
CA ALA A 3 -25.48 -23.20 -19.35
C ALA A 3 -24.41 -23.05 -20.43
N LYS A 4 -23.76 -21.88 -20.52
CA LYS A 4 -22.52 -21.68 -21.25
C LYS A 4 -21.39 -21.86 -20.27
N GLN A 5 -20.60 -22.88 -20.48
CA GLN A 5 -19.32 -23.06 -19.80
C GLN A 5 -18.34 -22.02 -20.33
N ILE A 6 -17.86 -21.18 -19.44
CA ILE A 6 -16.73 -20.28 -19.70
C ILE A 6 -15.48 -21.10 -19.37
N THR A 7 -14.65 -21.31 -20.38
CA THR A 7 -13.37 -21.99 -20.26
C THR A 7 -12.34 -20.97 -19.83
N ALA A 8 -11.94 -21.02 -18.57
CA ALA A 8 -10.80 -20.26 -18.06
C ALA A 8 -9.52 -20.83 -18.70
N LEU A 9 -8.78 -20.00 -19.38
CA LEU A 9 -7.48 -20.32 -19.97
C LEU A 9 -6.41 -20.06 -18.92
N LEU A 10 -6.03 -21.09 -18.17
CA LEU A 10 -4.86 -21.07 -17.30
C LEU A 10 -3.61 -21.14 -18.17
N LEU A 11 -2.86 -20.06 -18.23
CA LEU A 11 -1.51 -20.03 -18.82
C LEU A 11 -0.51 -20.39 -17.71
N ALA A 12 -0.17 -21.67 -17.61
CA ALA A 12 0.89 -22.14 -16.74
C ALA A 12 2.25 -21.93 -17.43
N ALA A 13 3.06 -21.01 -16.94
CA ALA A 13 4.45 -20.90 -17.32
C ALA A 13 5.25 -22.06 -16.70
N ALA A 14 5.62 -23.05 -17.52
CA ALA A 14 6.47 -24.15 -17.10
C ALA A 14 7.94 -23.70 -17.16
N MET A 15 8.57 -23.54 -16.01
CA MET A 15 10.03 -23.46 -15.90
C MET A 15 10.62 -24.85 -16.15
N GLY A 16 11.31 -25.00 -17.28
CA GLY A 16 12.04 -26.20 -17.61
C GLY A 16 13.41 -26.22 -16.92
N LEU A 17 13.57 -27.06 -15.90
CA LEU A 17 14.88 -27.47 -15.40
C LEU A 17 15.53 -28.42 -16.41
N SER A 18 16.64 -28.03 -17.02
CA SER A 18 17.52 -28.93 -17.75
C SER A 18 18.65 -29.41 -16.85
N LEU A 19 18.55 -30.65 -16.38
CA LEU A 19 19.68 -31.38 -15.80
C LEU A 19 20.63 -31.83 -16.94
N ALA A 20 21.86 -31.38 -16.91
CA ALA A 20 22.94 -31.95 -17.70
C ALA A 20 23.65 -33.04 -16.89
N ALA A 21 23.52 -34.26 -17.34
CA ALA A 21 24.27 -35.39 -16.79
C ALA A 21 25.64 -35.51 -17.46
N CYS A 22 26.66 -35.68 -16.62
CA CYS A 22 28.04 -36.01 -16.97
C CYS A 22 28.16 -37.42 -17.61
N GLY A 23 28.91 -37.49 -18.66
CA GLY A 23 29.39 -38.80 -19.19
C GLY A 23 30.76 -38.62 -19.87
N ALA A 24 31.79 -39.10 -19.21
CA ALA A 24 33.15 -39.16 -19.70
C ALA A 24 33.35 -40.33 -20.65
N THR A 25 34.16 -40.17 -21.73
CA THR A 25 35.14 -41.19 -22.22
C THR A 25 36.11 -40.57 -23.23
N THR A 26 37.29 -40.70 -22.93
CA THR A 26 38.66 -40.86 -23.45
C THR A 26 38.93 -41.01 -24.96
N ASP A 27 40.09 -40.37 -25.32
CA ASP A 27 41.15 -40.72 -26.29
C ASP A 27 40.91 -40.54 -27.80
N THR A 28 41.76 -39.91 -28.55
CA THR A 28 43.20 -39.98 -28.87
C THR A 28 43.53 -39.14 -30.12
N ASN A 29 44.67 -38.45 -30.03
CA ASN A 29 45.69 -38.13 -31.04
C ASN A 29 45.36 -37.82 -32.52
N SER A 30 45.86 -36.72 -33.04
CA SER A 30 47.10 -36.67 -33.85
C SER A 30 47.26 -35.33 -34.60
N ALA A 31 48.49 -34.91 -34.60
CA ALA A 31 49.14 -33.74 -35.17
C ALA A 31 48.89 -33.43 -36.65
N SER A 32 49.00 -32.22 -37.06
CA SER A 32 50.13 -31.57 -37.81
C SER A 32 49.71 -30.27 -38.48
N ASP A 33 50.47 -29.23 -38.18
CA ASP A 33 51.27 -28.34 -39.02
C ASP A 33 50.61 -27.44 -40.09
N THR A 34 50.97 -26.21 -39.95
CA THR A 34 51.59 -25.18 -40.80
C THR A 34 50.79 -23.89 -41.04
N ALA A 35 51.40 -22.84 -40.44
CA ALA A 35 51.82 -21.55 -40.97
C ALA A 35 50.81 -20.51 -41.55
N ALA A 36 50.77 -19.42 -40.82
CA ALA A 36 50.97 -17.99 -41.22
C ALA A 36 50.02 -17.34 -42.25
N GLU A 37 49.34 -16.31 -41.85
CA GLU A 37 49.64 -14.87 -42.16
C GLU A 37 48.67 -13.96 -41.44
N ALA A 38 49.18 -12.79 -41.07
CA ALA A 38 48.51 -11.75 -40.31
C ALA A 38 47.56 -10.92 -41.21
N ASP A 39 46.39 -10.57 -40.68
CA ASP A 39 45.76 -9.31 -41.06
C ASP A 39 45.07 -8.69 -39.83
N THR A 40 45.42 -7.41 -39.62
CA THR A 40 44.97 -6.56 -38.53
C THR A 40 43.63 -5.94 -38.88
N THR A 41 42.58 -6.32 -38.15
CA THR A 41 41.41 -5.45 -38.01
C THR A 41 41.03 -5.36 -36.55
N SER A 42 41.13 -4.13 -36.03
CA SER A 42 40.68 -3.75 -34.71
C SER A 42 39.15 -3.87 -34.61
N GLU A 43 38.65 -4.91 -33.96
CA GLU A 43 37.27 -4.91 -33.41
C GLU A 43 37.34 -4.41 -31.97
N SER A 44 36.66 -3.29 -31.76
CA SER A 44 36.35 -2.85 -30.41
C SER A 44 35.38 -3.83 -29.76
N ALA A 45 35.90 -4.61 -28.84
CA ALA A 45 35.04 -5.40 -27.94
C ALA A 45 34.23 -4.40 -27.08
N ALA A 46 32.95 -4.24 -27.41
CA ALA A 46 31.98 -3.73 -26.46
C ALA A 46 31.90 -4.76 -25.31
N ASN A 47 32.43 -4.36 -24.18
CA ASN A 47 32.33 -5.11 -22.96
C ASN A 47 30.87 -4.97 -22.46
N ASP A 48 30.03 -5.92 -22.86
CA ASP A 48 28.68 -6.07 -22.30
C ASP A 48 28.86 -6.79 -20.95
N GLN A 49 29.23 -6.03 -19.92
CA GLN A 49 29.08 -6.43 -18.53
C GLN A 49 27.76 -5.83 -18.02
N SER A 50 26.63 -6.39 -18.42
CA SER A 50 25.46 -6.38 -17.56
C SER A 50 25.69 -7.44 -16.49
N GLY A 51 26.55 -7.15 -15.54
CA GLY A 51 26.54 -7.86 -14.27
C GLY A 51 25.24 -7.51 -13.57
N SER A 52 24.29 -8.45 -13.49
CA SER A 52 23.22 -8.38 -12.51
C SER A 52 23.91 -8.17 -11.16
N ALA A 53 23.75 -6.99 -10.55
CA ALA A 53 24.23 -6.75 -9.21
C ALA A 53 23.58 -7.82 -8.31
N SER A 54 24.36 -8.45 -7.44
CA SER A 54 23.81 -9.40 -6.47
C SER A 54 22.98 -8.62 -5.45
N ILE A 55 21.73 -9.05 -5.23
CA ILE A 55 20.89 -8.48 -4.17
C ILE A 55 21.31 -9.13 -2.84
N GLY A 56 21.54 -8.31 -1.80
CA GLY A 56 21.97 -8.71 -0.47
C GLY A 56 23.47 -8.77 -0.28
N ALA A 57 23.88 -9.05 0.94
CA ALA A 57 25.26 -9.07 1.39
C ALA A 57 26.06 -10.28 0.86
N ASP A 58 27.35 -10.10 0.73
CA ASP A 58 28.31 -11.17 0.37
C ASP A 58 28.68 -12.07 1.56
N GLU A 59 29.37 -13.20 1.29
CA GLU A 59 29.76 -14.19 2.31
C GLU A 59 30.69 -13.62 3.44
N ASN A 60 31.38 -12.51 3.20
CA ASN A 60 32.30 -11.88 4.14
C ASN A 60 31.81 -10.51 4.61
N ALA A 61 30.52 -10.23 4.46
CA ALA A 61 29.91 -8.97 4.86
C ALA A 61 30.18 -8.62 6.33
N THR A 62 30.23 -7.34 6.63
CA THR A 62 30.38 -6.88 8.02
C THR A 62 29.07 -7.06 8.78
N ALA A 63 29.12 -7.77 9.93
CA ALA A 63 27.94 -8.06 10.73
C ALA A 63 27.65 -6.99 11.79
N TYR A 64 26.39 -6.61 11.91
CA TYR A 64 25.82 -5.75 12.93
C TYR A 64 24.68 -6.49 13.64
N GLU A 65 24.80 -6.68 14.95
CA GLU A 65 23.83 -7.42 15.74
C GLU A 65 23.32 -6.56 16.90
N CYS A 66 22.01 -6.61 17.14
CA CYS A 66 21.37 -5.96 18.29
C CYS A 66 20.31 -6.89 18.90
N SER A 67 20.57 -7.31 20.14
CA SER A 67 19.62 -8.11 20.95
C SER A 67 18.98 -7.30 22.07
N ASP A 68 19.34 -6.02 22.22
CA ASP A 68 18.78 -5.16 23.23
C ASP A 68 17.39 -4.65 22.77
N ASP A 69 16.46 -4.58 23.72
CA ASP A 69 15.14 -4.02 23.51
C ASP A 69 15.24 -2.50 23.32
N GLU A 70 14.34 -1.94 22.49
CA GLU A 70 14.27 -0.50 22.21
C GLU A 70 15.62 0.11 21.77
N ALA A 71 16.37 -0.60 20.92
CA ALA A 71 17.68 -0.22 20.44
C ALA A 71 17.88 -0.56 18.97
N HIS A 72 18.93 -0.03 18.35
CA HIS A 72 19.25 -0.17 16.93
C HIS A 72 20.55 -0.95 16.72
N ALA A 73 20.64 -1.72 15.64
CA ALA A 73 21.91 -2.29 15.20
C ALA A 73 22.77 -1.24 14.46
N ILE A 74 22.09 -0.37 13.69
CA ILE A 74 22.69 0.80 13.04
C ILE A 74 21.79 2.01 13.32
N GLU A 75 22.40 3.08 13.83
CA GLU A 75 21.74 4.38 14.06
C GLU A 75 22.58 5.49 13.42
N ALA A 76 21.91 6.37 12.66
CA ALA A 76 22.46 7.65 12.21
C ALA A 76 21.64 8.78 12.84
N ASP A 77 22.24 9.53 13.76
CA ASP A 77 21.61 10.62 14.53
C ASP A 77 22.27 11.96 14.16
N GLY A 78 21.72 12.65 13.15
CA GLY A 78 22.21 13.95 12.70
C GLY A 78 23.54 13.91 11.95
N GLU A 79 23.94 12.78 11.42
CA GLU A 79 25.21 12.59 10.73
C GLU A 79 25.04 11.99 9.34
N GLU A 80 26.04 12.16 8.48
CA GLU A 80 26.17 11.43 7.22
C GLU A 80 26.88 10.10 7.49
N ALA A 81 26.26 8.99 7.11
CA ALA A 81 26.81 7.65 7.27
C ALA A 81 26.55 6.77 6.03
N ALA A 82 27.47 5.87 5.72
CA ALA A 82 27.33 4.94 4.62
C ALA A 82 27.83 3.54 4.99
N TYR A 83 27.05 2.53 4.62
CA TYR A 83 27.35 1.12 4.85
C TYR A 83 27.17 0.34 3.56
N ASP A 84 28.13 -0.50 3.24
CA ASP A 84 28.13 -1.35 2.07
C ASP A 84 28.56 -2.77 2.44
N ASP A 85 27.92 -3.77 1.87
CA ASP A 85 28.17 -5.20 2.10
C ASP A 85 28.10 -5.54 3.60
N ILE A 86 26.88 -5.48 4.16
CA ILE A 86 26.61 -5.68 5.59
C ILE A 86 25.51 -6.72 5.83
N THR A 87 25.60 -7.40 6.97
CA THR A 87 24.48 -8.14 7.56
C THR A 87 24.01 -7.44 8.83
N VAL A 88 22.69 -7.32 8.98
CA VAL A 88 22.06 -6.73 10.17
C VAL A 88 21.11 -7.77 10.77
N ASN A 89 21.26 -8.07 12.05
CA ASN A 89 20.35 -8.97 12.78
C ASN A 89 19.82 -8.28 14.04
N LYS A 90 18.51 -8.09 14.11
CA LYS A 90 17.82 -7.46 15.24
C LYS A 90 16.86 -8.46 15.88
N THR A 91 17.08 -8.77 17.17
CA THR A 91 16.26 -9.72 17.93
C THR A 91 15.63 -9.12 19.19
N GLY A 92 15.99 -7.87 19.57
CA GLY A 92 15.36 -7.16 20.69
C GLY A 92 13.93 -6.74 20.32
N GLU A 93 13.07 -6.69 21.33
CA GLU A 93 11.63 -6.42 21.20
C GLU A 93 11.29 -5.00 21.68
N ALA A 94 10.11 -4.53 21.33
CA ALA A 94 9.49 -3.37 21.95
C ALA A 94 7.99 -3.62 22.16
N ASP A 95 7.41 -2.89 23.09
CA ASP A 95 5.98 -2.91 23.37
C ASP A 95 5.38 -1.53 23.06
N GLY A 96 4.33 -1.54 22.24
CA GLY A 96 3.48 -0.37 22.05
C GLY A 96 3.88 0.52 20.88
N ASP A 97 3.05 1.51 20.70
CA ASP A 97 2.97 2.33 19.49
C ASP A 97 4.16 3.27 19.28
N GLU A 98 4.94 3.53 20.33
CA GLU A 98 6.12 4.42 20.22
C GLU A 98 7.18 3.85 19.27
N ALA A 99 7.34 2.52 19.25
CA ALA A 99 8.26 1.86 18.32
C ALA A 99 7.82 2.02 16.86
N ASP A 100 6.50 1.99 16.59
CA ASP A 100 5.97 2.19 15.27
C ASP A 100 5.97 3.65 14.82
N PHE A 101 5.78 4.60 15.77
CA PHE A 101 5.73 6.02 15.42
C PHE A 101 7.10 6.69 15.35
N TYR A 102 8.02 6.28 16.21
CA TYR A 102 9.32 6.94 16.39
C TYR A 102 10.52 6.06 16.04
N GLY A 103 10.26 4.81 15.65
CA GLY A 103 11.30 3.88 15.22
C GLY A 103 12.20 3.38 16.34
N THR A 104 11.80 3.44 17.62
CA THR A 104 12.68 3.19 18.78
C THR A 104 13.28 1.79 18.83
N ASN A 105 12.73 0.82 18.07
CA ASN A 105 13.23 -0.56 17.98
C ASN A 105 13.61 -0.98 16.55
N ALA A 106 13.78 -0.04 15.63
CA ALA A 106 14.17 -0.36 14.25
C ALA A 106 15.58 -0.96 14.18
N ALA A 107 15.81 -1.92 13.26
CA ALA A 107 17.15 -2.50 13.09
C ALA A 107 18.13 -1.48 12.52
N VAL A 108 17.69 -0.72 11.50
CA VAL A 108 18.43 0.40 10.90
C VAL A 108 17.59 1.65 11.07
N PHE A 109 18.14 2.68 11.69
CA PHE A 109 17.45 3.90 12.06
C PHE A 109 18.20 5.16 11.63
N ALA A 110 17.50 6.09 10.99
CA ALA A 110 18.02 7.42 10.67
C ALA A 110 17.09 8.49 11.25
N THR A 111 17.68 9.52 11.90
CA THR A 111 16.94 10.59 12.56
C THR A 111 17.73 11.89 12.63
N ASN A 112 17.06 13.01 12.99
CA ASN A 112 17.66 14.30 13.30
C ASN A 112 18.52 14.88 12.15
N ASP A 113 17.94 14.99 10.94
CA ASP A 113 18.63 15.48 9.73
C ASP A 113 19.79 14.57 9.26
N ALA A 114 19.81 13.29 9.63
CA ALA A 114 20.80 12.33 9.14
C ALA A 114 20.65 12.07 7.64
N ASP A 115 21.78 11.76 6.98
CA ASP A 115 21.82 11.23 5.61
C ASP A 115 22.50 9.85 5.65
N LEU A 116 21.68 8.79 5.63
CA LEU A 116 22.14 7.40 5.74
C LEU A 116 22.03 6.69 4.40
N THR A 117 23.13 6.14 3.91
CA THR A 117 23.17 5.31 2.71
C THR A 117 23.53 3.86 3.05
N ILE A 118 22.75 2.89 2.52
CA ILE A 118 22.99 1.45 2.66
C ILE A 118 22.95 0.78 1.30
N SER A 119 23.89 -0.12 1.03
CA SER A 119 23.90 -0.95 -0.17
C SER A 119 24.34 -2.37 0.14
N HIS A 120 23.87 -3.34 -0.66
CA HIS A 120 24.19 -4.76 -0.54
C HIS A 120 24.04 -5.29 0.89
N ALA A 121 22.91 -4.93 1.55
CA ALA A 121 22.62 -5.39 2.90
C ALA A 121 21.73 -6.62 2.92
N THR A 122 21.93 -7.49 3.92
CA THR A 122 20.96 -8.49 4.34
C THR A 122 20.51 -8.15 5.75
N ILE A 123 19.23 -7.79 5.91
CA ILE A 123 18.66 -7.30 7.18
C ILE A 123 17.58 -8.29 7.62
N GLU A 124 17.75 -8.84 8.83
CA GLU A 124 16.81 -9.77 9.45
C GLU A 124 16.33 -9.22 10.79
N THR A 125 15.02 -9.26 11.05
CA THR A 125 14.44 -8.91 12.34
C THR A 125 13.53 -10.00 12.84
N SER A 126 13.65 -10.38 14.12
CA SER A 126 12.81 -11.38 14.77
C SER A 126 12.24 -10.90 16.12
N GLY A 127 12.31 -9.61 16.41
CA GLY A 127 11.65 -8.99 17.54
C GLY A 127 10.31 -8.37 17.13
N SER A 128 9.36 -8.29 18.04
CA SER A 128 8.12 -7.54 17.83
C SER A 128 8.40 -6.03 17.78
N HIS A 129 7.66 -5.29 16.93
CA HIS A 129 7.89 -3.87 16.66
C HIS A 129 9.33 -3.55 16.19
N ALA A 130 10.02 -4.53 15.58
CA ALA A 130 11.37 -4.37 15.04
C ALA A 130 11.33 -4.11 13.54
N ASN A 131 10.91 -2.91 13.15
CA ASN A 131 10.92 -2.48 11.75
C ASN A 131 12.35 -2.56 11.19
N ALA A 132 12.51 -3.07 9.96
CA ALA A 132 13.87 -3.33 9.47
C ALA A 132 14.64 -2.04 9.14
N VAL A 133 14.04 -1.11 8.37
CA VAL A 133 14.68 0.14 7.94
C VAL A 133 13.74 1.31 8.17
N PHE A 134 14.20 2.34 8.88
CA PHE A 134 13.32 3.40 9.35
C PHE A 134 13.97 4.79 9.21
N SER A 135 13.30 5.70 8.52
CA SER A 135 13.66 7.12 8.42
C SER A 135 12.64 7.98 9.19
N TYR A 136 13.11 8.67 10.23
CA TYR A 136 12.28 9.48 11.12
C TYR A 136 12.64 10.96 11.09
N GLY A 137 11.63 11.80 10.89
CA GLY A 137 11.72 13.26 11.08
C GLY A 137 12.02 14.05 9.81
N GLU A 138 11.47 15.28 9.75
CA GLU A 138 11.75 16.23 8.66
C GLU A 138 13.26 16.43 8.51
N GLY A 139 13.77 16.48 7.27
CA GLY A 139 15.19 16.66 6.97
C GLY A 139 16.02 15.38 6.95
N THR A 140 15.52 14.29 7.56
CA THR A 140 16.20 13.00 7.54
C THR A 140 16.02 12.29 6.21
N THR A 141 17.11 11.78 5.64
CA THR A 141 17.12 11.01 4.40
C THR A 141 17.80 9.66 4.62
N LEU A 142 17.14 8.59 4.16
CA LEU A 142 17.70 7.25 4.12
C LEU A 142 17.64 6.72 2.69
N THR A 143 18.75 6.24 2.16
CA THR A 143 18.84 5.58 0.86
C THR A 143 19.27 4.13 1.05
N ILE A 144 18.54 3.19 0.48
CA ILE A 144 18.89 1.75 0.51
C ILE A 144 18.77 1.14 -0.88
N SER A 145 19.78 0.34 -1.28
CA SER A 145 19.80 -0.30 -2.58
C SER A 145 20.31 -1.74 -2.55
N ASP A 146 19.93 -2.53 -3.55
CA ASP A 146 20.42 -3.88 -3.82
C ASP A 146 20.46 -4.77 -2.57
N SER A 147 19.41 -4.73 -1.74
CA SER A 147 19.40 -5.31 -0.40
C SER A 147 18.23 -6.26 -0.18
N LYS A 148 18.44 -7.23 0.74
CA LYS A 148 17.40 -8.17 1.21
C LYS A 148 16.94 -7.79 2.59
N ILE A 149 15.63 -7.87 2.82
CA ILE A 149 15.02 -7.59 4.11
C ILE A 149 14.03 -8.71 4.44
N HIS A 150 14.13 -9.26 5.65
CA HIS A 150 13.19 -10.22 6.20
C HIS A 150 12.78 -9.83 7.63
N THR A 151 11.46 -9.84 7.91
CA THR A 151 10.93 -9.56 9.25
C THR A 151 9.92 -10.62 9.65
N ASP A 152 10.06 -11.21 10.85
CA ASP A 152 9.26 -12.35 11.29
C ASP A 152 8.04 -11.93 12.12
N GLU A 153 8.17 -10.98 13.04
CA GLU A 153 7.22 -10.73 14.11
C GLU A 153 6.24 -9.58 13.79
N ASN A 154 5.21 -9.46 14.63
CA ASN A 154 4.16 -8.45 14.45
C ASN A 154 4.68 -7.01 14.58
N ASN A 155 4.02 -6.09 13.87
CA ASN A 155 4.35 -4.66 13.81
C ASN A 155 5.80 -4.39 13.35
N SER A 156 6.36 -5.27 12.54
CA SER A 156 7.74 -5.24 12.04
C SER A 156 7.76 -5.08 10.54
N GLY A 157 7.56 -3.86 10.05
CA GLY A 157 7.55 -3.53 8.63
C GLY A 157 8.93 -3.62 7.97
N GLY A 158 8.95 -3.68 6.63
CA GLY A 158 10.19 -3.73 5.85
C GLY A 158 10.91 -2.38 5.79
N ILE A 159 10.43 -1.44 4.97
CA ILE A 159 10.93 -0.06 4.91
C ILE A 159 9.86 0.91 5.41
N MET A 160 10.28 1.92 6.16
CA MET A 160 9.36 2.78 6.88
C MET A 160 9.78 4.24 6.94
N VAL A 161 8.81 5.16 6.83
CA VAL A 161 8.96 6.60 7.09
C VAL A 161 7.90 7.08 8.06
N THR A 162 8.29 7.95 8.99
CA THR A 162 7.37 8.67 9.87
C THR A 162 7.91 10.07 10.21
N GLY A 163 7.04 10.92 10.75
CA GLY A 163 7.44 12.25 11.21
C GLY A 163 8.00 13.18 10.13
N GLY A 164 7.70 12.93 8.85
CA GLY A 164 8.22 13.71 7.72
C GLY A 164 9.54 13.22 7.15
N GLY A 165 10.02 12.02 7.52
CA GLY A 165 11.24 11.42 6.97
C GLY A 165 11.18 11.16 5.47
N THR A 166 12.33 10.99 4.84
CA THR A 166 12.44 10.64 3.41
C THR A 166 13.20 9.33 3.27
N LEU A 167 12.70 8.42 2.38
CA LEU A 167 13.34 7.16 2.08
C LEU A 167 13.37 6.91 0.56
N TYR A 168 14.55 6.60 0.05
CA TYR A 168 14.77 6.14 -1.32
C TYR A 168 15.17 4.67 -1.32
N ALA A 169 14.40 3.82 -1.97
CA ALA A 169 14.67 2.39 -2.09
C ALA A 169 14.89 2.01 -3.56
N ASN A 170 15.91 1.20 -3.83
CA ASN A 170 16.19 0.72 -5.17
C ASN A 170 16.52 -0.77 -5.17
N ASN A 171 15.80 -1.56 -5.96
CA ASN A 171 16.06 -2.98 -6.17
C ASN A 171 16.16 -3.79 -4.87
N LEU A 172 15.12 -3.74 -4.05
CA LEU A 172 15.03 -4.49 -2.79
C LEU A 172 14.26 -5.81 -2.97
N ASP A 173 14.61 -6.79 -2.15
CA ASP A 173 13.85 -8.04 -1.97
C ASP A 173 13.37 -8.08 -0.52
N ILE A 174 12.10 -7.72 -0.30
CA ILE A 174 11.50 -7.58 1.04
C ILE A 174 10.43 -8.65 1.25
N HIS A 175 10.52 -9.32 2.40
CA HIS A 175 9.54 -10.27 2.86
C HIS A 175 9.21 -10.03 4.34
N THR A 176 7.94 -9.74 4.66
CA THR A 176 7.45 -9.56 6.03
C THR A 176 6.39 -10.61 6.35
N GLU A 177 6.51 -11.30 7.52
CA GLU A 177 5.62 -12.39 7.90
C GLU A 177 4.60 -12.00 9.00
N GLY A 178 4.95 -11.02 9.84
CA GLY A 178 4.15 -10.62 10.99
C GLY A 178 2.82 -9.92 10.64
N GLY A 179 1.87 -9.95 11.56
CA GLY A 179 0.66 -9.14 11.48
C GLY A 179 0.96 -7.65 11.64
N SER A 180 0.23 -6.77 10.93
CA SER A 180 0.48 -5.32 10.90
C SER A 180 1.91 -4.94 10.47
N SER A 181 2.50 -5.72 9.56
CA SER A 181 3.89 -5.62 9.11
C SER A 181 3.96 -5.42 7.59
N ALA A 182 3.45 -4.29 7.10
CA ALA A 182 3.50 -3.99 5.67
C ALA A 182 4.96 -3.94 5.15
N ALA A 183 5.19 -4.41 3.92
CA ALA A 183 6.53 -4.39 3.32
C ALA A 183 7.03 -2.96 3.08
N ILE A 184 6.14 -2.07 2.62
CA ILE A 184 6.33 -0.62 2.50
C ILE A 184 5.33 0.03 3.45
N ARG A 185 5.82 0.71 4.47
CA ARG A 185 4.99 1.24 5.57
C ARG A 185 5.28 2.70 5.86
N SER A 186 4.26 3.42 6.23
CA SER A 186 4.37 4.72 6.90
C SER A 186 3.38 4.79 8.05
N ASP A 187 3.65 5.67 9.00
CA ASP A 187 2.79 5.89 10.16
C ASP A 187 2.79 7.38 10.53
N ARG A 188 2.43 7.70 11.75
CA ARG A 188 2.19 9.06 12.27
C ARG A 188 3.19 10.10 11.80
N GLY A 189 2.66 11.18 11.20
CA GLY A 189 3.45 12.30 10.70
C GLY A 189 3.94 12.12 9.26
N GLY A 190 3.66 10.97 8.64
CA GLY A 190 3.93 10.72 7.21
C GLY A 190 5.38 10.87 6.80
N GLY A 191 5.58 11.24 5.56
CA GLY A 191 6.91 11.45 4.95
C GLY A 191 6.85 11.30 3.43
N THR A 192 7.99 11.01 2.83
CA THR A 192 8.11 10.74 1.39
C THR A 192 8.87 9.45 1.17
N MET A 193 8.35 8.59 0.30
CA MET A 193 9.03 7.37 -0.09
C MET A 193 9.03 7.21 -1.61
N VAL A 194 10.20 6.92 -2.18
CA VAL A 194 10.35 6.60 -3.60
C VAL A 194 11.04 5.25 -3.74
N VAL A 195 10.37 4.34 -4.45
CA VAL A 195 10.80 2.95 -4.62
C VAL A 195 10.98 2.67 -6.10
N GLU A 196 12.14 2.14 -6.47
CA GLU A 196 12.53 1.79 -7.83
C GLU A 196 12.83 0.30 -7.93
N GLY A 197 12.01 -0.46 -8.66
CA GLY A 197 12.20 -1.91 -8.85
C GLY A 197 12.09 -2.73 -7.58
N GLY A 198 12.41 -4.01 -7.69
CA GLY A 198 12.42 -4.94 -6.56
C GLY A 198 11.13 -5.71 -6.34
N THR A 199 11.13 -6.52 -5.26
CA THR A 199 9.99 -7.37 -4.85
C THR A 199 9.63 -7.08 -3.40
N TYR A 200 8.36 -6.88 -3.12
CA TYR A 200 7.84 -6.48 -1.81
C TYR A 200 6.65 -7.38 -1.46
N GLN A 201 6.85 -8.31 -0.54
CA GLN A 201 5.83 -9.27 -0.11
C GLN A 201 5.52 -9.10 1.37
N ALA A 202 4.23 -9.09 1.70
CA ALA A 202 3.72 -9.10 3.07
C ALA A 202 2.73 -10.26 3.26
N ASP A 203 3.00 -11.15 4.22
CA ASP A 203 2.23 -12.38 4.45
C ASP A 203 1.29 -12.29 5.64
N GLY A 204 1.51 -11.38 6.56
CA GLY A 204 0.79 -11.30 7.80
C GLY A 204 -0.65 -10.77 7.67
N SER A 205 -1.47 -11.10 8.64
CA SER A 205 -2.84 -10.55 8.73
C SER A 205 -2.80 -9.05 8.96
N GLY A 206 -3.57 -8.27 8.17
CA GLY A 206 -3.54 -6.83 8.23
C GLY A 206 -2.20 -6.20 7.75
N SER A 207 -1.46 -6.94 6.94
CA SER A 207 -0.17 -6.52 6.39
C SER A 207 -0.29 -6.36 4.87
N PRO A 208 -0.72 -5.19 4.37
CA PRO A 208 -0.72 -4.92 2.94
C PRO A 208 0.72 -4.84 2.41
N ALA A 209 0.90 -4.99 1.09
CA ALA A 209 2.20 -4.71 0.50
C ALA A 209 2.61 -3.23 0.74
N ILE A 210 1.64 -2.30 0.62
CA ILE A 210 1.82 -0.88 0.94
C ILE A 210 0.75 -0.42 1.93
N TYR A 211 1.16 0.13 3.08
CA TYR A 211 0.31 0.91 3.98
C TYR A 211 0.81 2.35 4.05
N SER A 212 0.00 3.29 3.59
CA SER A 212 0.41 4.68 3.43
C SER A 212 -0.37 5.66 4.31
N THR A 213 0.36 6.37 5.16
CA THR A 213 0.03 7.68 5.77
C THR A 213 1.03 8.75 5.29
N ALA A 214 1.64 8.56 4.11
CA ALA A 214 2.70 9.37 3.50
C ALA A 214 2.46 9.56 2.00
N ASP A 215 3.36 10.24 1.32
CA ASP A 215 3.42 10.28 -0.13
C ASP A 215 4.40 9.20 -0.63
N ILE A 216 3.86 8.13 -1.22
CA ILE A 216 4.62 6.97 -1.68
C ILE A 216 4.52 6.83 -3.20
N THR A 217 5.67 6.76 -3.87
CA THR A 217 5.77 6.46 -5.31
C THR A 217 6.56 5.18 -5.50
N VAL A 218 6.02 4.24 -6.27
CA VAL A 218 6.65 2.96 -6.59
C VAL A 218 6.71 2.79 -8.10
N ASN A 219 7.88 2.48 -8.63
CA ASN A 219 8.13 2.31 -10.06
C ASN A 219 8.69 0.91 -10.34
N ASP A 220 8.19 0.25 -11.39
CA ASP A 220 8.73 -1.00 -11.97
C ASP A 220 8.92 -2.15 -10.94
N ALA A 221 8.05 -2.26 -9.94
CA ALA A 221 8.17 -3.20 -8.83
C ALA A 221 7.11 -4.30 -8.84
N ILE A 222 7.38 -5.40 -8.09
CA ILE A 222 6.43 -6.47 -7.79
C ILE A 222 5.96 -6.33 -6.34
N LEU A 223 4.66 -6.17 -6.15
CA LEU A 223 4.02 -5.91 -4.86
C LEU A 223 3.01 -7.02 -4.54
N SER A 224 3.08 -7.62 -3.36
CA SER A 224 2.19 -8.70 -2.96
C SER A 224 1.76 -8.62 -1.50
N GLY A 225 0.45 -8.53 -1.26
CA GLY A 225 -0.18 -8.81 0.02
C GLY A 225 -0.88 -10.18 -0.03
N THR A 226 -0.36 -11.20 0.66
CA THR A 226 -0.83 -12.58 0.50
C THR A 226 -2.00 -12.95 1.39
N THR A 227 -2.33 -12.13 2.39
CA THR A 227 -3.50 -12.30 3.28
C THR A 227 -4.28 -11.01 3.50
N ALA A 228 -3.78 -9.90 2.96
CA ALA A 228 -4.34 -8.56 3.11
C ALA A 228 -4.48 -7.86 1.75
N GLN A 229 -4.76 -6.57 1.77
CA GLN A 229 -4.80 -5.73 0.59
C GLN A 229 -3.41 -5.65 -0.07
N ALA A 230 -3.38 -5.29 -1.36
CA ALA A 230 -2.16 -4.84 -1.99
C ALA A 230 -1.76 -3.45 -1.47
N VAL A 231 -2.73 -2.52 -1.44
CA VAL A 231 -2.49 -1.11 -1.08
C VAL A 231 -3.59 -0.60 -0.14
N VAL A 232 -3.17 0.10 0.90
CA VAL A 232 -4.03 0.88 1.80
C VAL A 232 -3.54 2.31 1.86
N VAL A 233 -4.43 3.29 1.61
CA VAL A 233 -4.15 4.72 1.73
C VAL A 233 -5.04 5.30 2.81
N GLU A 234 -4.44 5.91 3.83
CA GLU A 234 -5.15 6.54 4.93
C GLU A 234 -5.01 8.06 4.94
N GLY A 235 -6.14 8.75 5.05
CA GLY A 235 -6.19 10.20 5.19
C GLY A 235 -5.72 10.96 3.96
N GLY A 236 -5.22 12.17 4.15
CA GLY A 236 -4.78 13.08 3.08
C GLY A 236 -3.41 12.72 2.49
N ASN A 237 -3.20 11.46 2.13
CA ASN A 237 -1.94 10.91 1.66
C ASN A 237 -2.08 10.26 0.28
N SER A 238 -0.97 9.83 -0.31
CA SER A 238 -0.98 9.30 -1.68
C SER A 238 -0.14 8.04 -1.87
N VAL A 239 -0.59 7.20 -2.82
CA VAL A 239 0.21 6.13 -3.42
C VAL A 239 0.14 6.24 -4.93
N THR A 240 1.30 6.26 -5.58
CA THR A 240 1.44 6.22 -7.04
C THR A 240 2.21 4.97 -7.44
N LEU A 241 1.63 4.17 -8.33
CA LEU A 241 2.23 2.97 -8.91
C LEU A 241 2.47 3.20 -10.40
N ASN A 242 3.70 3.08 -10.85
CA ASN A 242 4.06 3.19 -12.26
C ASN A 242 4.63 1.85 -12.74
N ASN A 243 3.93 1.22 -13.69
CA ASN A 243 4.36 -0.03 -14.33
C ASN A 243 4.64 -1.17 -13.31
N CYS A 244 3.86 -1.26 -12.22
CA CYS A 244 4.02 -2.27 -11.18
C CYS A 244 3.18 -3.52 -11.46
N GLU A 245 3.67 -4.68 -10.99
CA GLU A 245 2.87 -5.91 -10.87
C GLU A 245 2.36 -6.02 -9.44
N THR A 246 1.08 -5.72 -9.21
CA THR A 246 0.51 -5.56 -7.87
C THR A 246 -0.60 -6.57 -7.62
N THR A 247 -0.46 -7.36 -6.53
CA THR A 247 -1.43 -8.40 -6.17
C THR A 247 -1.84 -8.31 -4.71
N GLY A 248 -3.15 -8.39 -4.44
CA GLY A 248 -3.72 -8.57 -3.11
C GLY A 248 -4.53 -9.86 -3.03
N ASP A 249 -4.27 -10.70 -2.02
CA ASP A 249 -5.11 -11.84 -1.65
C ASP A 249 -5.73 -11.61 -0.27
N ASN A 250 -6.64 -10.65 -0.21
CA ASN A 250 -7.24 -10.21 1.03
C ASN A 250 -8.21 -11.26 1.59
N THR A 251 -7.71 -12.12 2.47
CA THR A 251 -8.46 -13.21 3.11
C THR A 251 -8.76 -12.95 4.58
N SER A 252 -8.22 -11.89 5.16
CA SER A 252 -8.48 -11.45 6.52
C SER A 252 -9.27 -10.14 6.52
N LYS A 253 -10.26 -10.02 7.40
CA LYS A 253 -11.05 -8.79 7.54
C LYS A 253 -10.21 -7.67 8.14
N ASN A 254 -10.45 -6.45 7.68
CA ASN A 254 -9.94 -5.24 8.33
C ASN A 254 -10.71 -4.99 9.63
N SER A 255 -10.38 -5.73 10.68
CA SER A 255 -11.10 -5.71 11.93
C SER A 255 -12.61 -6.02 11.78
N ASP A 256 -13.40 -5.82 12.82
CA ASP A 256 -14.87 -5.92 12.77
C ASP A 256 -15.54 -4.70 12.09
N LYS A 257 -14.75 -3.79 11.51
CA LYS A 257 -15.25 -2.53 10.92
C LYS A 257 -15.69 -2.67 9.47
N SER A 258 -15.22 -3.69 8.75
CA SER A 258 -15.60 -3.97 7.38
C SER A 258 -15.79 -5.48 7.14
N ASP A 259 -16.79 -5.83 6.35
CA ASP A 259 -17.02 -7.19 5.85
C ASP A 259 -16.54 -7.38 4.41
N TYR A 260 -15.95 -6.35 3.81
CA TYR A 260 -15.51 -6.36 2.42
C TYR A 260 -14.05 -6.78 2.28
N TYR A 261 -13.75 -7.50 1.20
CA TYR A 261 -12.42 -7.88 0.76
C TYR A 261 -12.12 -7.18 -0.56
N GLN A 262 -10.96 -6.56 -0.68
CA GLN A 262 -10.54 -5.75 -1.83
C GLN A 262 -9.03 -5.70 -1.95
N ALA A 263 -8.53 -5.37 -3.16
CA ALA A 263 -7.09 -5.16 -3.36
C ALA A 263 -6.61 -3.78 -2.88
N VAL A 264 -7.41 -2.72 -3.09
CA VAL A 264 -7.05 -1.35 -2.73
C VAL A 264 -8.11 -0.74 -1.82
N MET A 265 -7.68 -0.14 -0.73
CA MET A 265 -8.55 0.55 0.24
C MET A 265 -8.09 1.99 0.43
N LEU A 266 -9.03 2.95 0.34
CA LEU A 266 -8.83 4.34 0.70
C LEU A 266 -9.80 4.70 1.83
N TYR A 267 -9.28 5.22 2.95
CA TYR A 267 -10.13 5.48 4.11
C TYR A 267 -9.52 6.50 5.07
N GLN A 268 -10.30 6.90 6.06
CA GLN A 268 -9.81 7.64 7.22
C GLN A 268 -10.20 6.88 8.49
N SER A 269 -9.21 6.42 9.26
CA SER A 269 -9.44 5.61 10.44
C SER A 269 -9.94 6.39 11.65
N MET A 270 -9.65 7.69 11.72
CA MET A 270 -9.84 8.56 12.88
C MET A 270 -8.94 8.20 14.08
N SER A 271 -7.89 7.41 13.88
CA SER A 271 -6.89 7.08 14.92
C SER A 271 -6.01 8.28 15.28
N GLY A 272 -5.84 9.22 14.35
CA GLY A 272 -4.93 10.36 14.45
C GLY A 272 -3.54 10.08 13.87
N ASP A 273 -3.35 8.95 13.18
CA ASP A 273 -2.09 8.59 12.53
C ASP A 273 -1.92 9.31 11.19
N ALA A 274 -3.03 9.56 10.49
CA ALA A 274 -3.04 10.35 9.26
C ALA A 274 -3.82 11.67 9.43
N SER A 275 -3.36 12.72 8.75
CA SER A 275 -4.07 13.99 8.65
C SER A 275 -5.33 13.85 7.80
N ASN A 276 -6.39 14.57 8.12
CA ASN A 276 -7.56 14.66 7.25
C ASN A 276 -7.17 15.29 5.91
N GLY A 277 -7.77 14.80 4.84
CA GLY A 277 -7.52 15.30 3.50
C GLY A 277 -8.14 14.40 2.44
N SER A 278 -7.76 14.60 1.19
CA SER A 278 -8.15 13.73 0.09
C SER A 278 -7.12 12.61 -0.05
N SER A 279 -7.55 11.36 0.10
CA SER A 279 -6.73 10.19 -0.23
C SER A 279 -6.54 10.08 -1.73
N THR A 280 -5.34 9.79 -2.21
CA THR A 280 -5.09 9.65 -3.65
C THR A 280 -4.41 8.31 -3.96
N PHE A 281 -4.98 7.58 -4.90
CA PHE A 281 -4.36 6.40 -5.51
C PHE A 281 -4.21 6.63 -7.00
N THR A 282 -3.01 6.45 -7.52
CA THR A 282 -2.72 6.56 -8.95
C THR A 282 -2.02 5.31 -9.43
N ALA A 283 -2.45 4.75 -10.55
CA ALA A 283 -1.75 3.66 -11.23
C ALA A 283 -1.66 3.93 -12.73
N GLU A 284 -0.44 3.81 -13.27
CA GLU A 284 -0.14 3.99 -14.69
C GLU A 284 0.60 2.76 -15.22
N GLY A 285 0.00 2.04 -16.18
CA GLY A 285 0.55 0.78 -16.71
C GLY A 285 0.59 -0.34 -15.67
N GLY A 286 1.20 -1.46 -16.05
CA GLY A 286 1.33 -2.63 -15.18
C GLY A 286 0.02 -3.36 -14.92
N THR A 287 -0.02 -4.13 -13.83
CA THR A 287 -1.17 -4.95 -13.44
C THR A 287 -1.59 -4.68 -12.00
N LEU A 288 -2.90 -4.71 -11.75
CA LEU A 288 -3.46 -4.65 -10.40
C LEU A 288 -4.48 -5.77 -10.24
N THR A 289 -4.18 -6.73 -9.35
CA THR A 289 -4.95 -7.97 -9.21
C THR A 289 -5.48 -8.13 -7.79
N SER A 290 -6.78 -8.39 -7.68
CA SER A 290 -7.43 -8.88 -6.46
C SER A 290 -7.73 -10.37 -6.62
N LEU A 291 -7.04 -11.22 -5.88
CA LEU A 291 -7.29 -12.66 -5.90
C LEU A 291 -8.53 -13.05 -5.08
N ASN A 292 -8.96 -12.18 -4.16
CA ASN A 292 -10.15 -12.38 -3.35
C ASN A 292 -10.89 -11.06 -3.13
N GLY A 293 -12.18 -11.01 -3.48
CA GLY A 293 -13.02 -9.81 -3.35
C GLY A 293 -12.97 -8.86 -4.54
N GLY A 294 -13.32 -7.60 -4.28
CA GLY A 294 -13.38 -6.53 -5.28
C GLY A 294 -12.04 -5.85 -5.52
N MET A 295 -12.07 -4.81 -6.37
CA MET A 295 -10.85 -4.05 -6.66
C MET A 295 -10.65 -2.89 -5.67
N PHE A 296 -11.62 -1.99 -5.56
CA PHE A 296 -11.50 -0.78 -4.74
C PHE A 296 -12.58 -0.70 -3.67
N PHE A 297 -12.20 -0.25 -2.48
CA PHE A 297 -13.10 0.10 -1.39
C PHE A 297 -12.77 1.47 -0.83
N VAL A 298 -13.76 2.37 -0.76
CA VAL A 298 -13.61 3.71 -0.22
C VAL A 298 -14.65 3.97 0.86
N THR A 299 -14.20 4.43 2.03
CA THR A 299 -15.05 4.70 3.18
C THR A 299 -14.51 5.84 4.04
N ASN A 300 -15.40 6.68 4.59
CA ASN A 300 -15.07 7.74 5.55
C ASN A 300 -13.97 8.71 5.05
N THR A 301 -13.89 8.97 3.73
CA THR A 301 -12.87 9.86 3.15
C THR A 301 -13.33 10.50 1.85
N VAL A 302 -12.66 11.59 1.48
CA VAL A 302 -12.67 12.08 0.09
C VAL A 302 -11.50 11.41 -0.64
N ALA A 303 -11.75 10.82 -1.80
CA ALA A 303 -10.73 10.05 -2.51
C ALA A 303 -10.68 10.39 -4.00
N THR A 304 -9.46 10.35 -4.55
CA THR A 304 -9.21 10.39 -6.00
C THR A 304 -8.51 9.10 -6.40
N ILE A 305 -9.06 8.40 -7.38
CA ILE A 305 -8.48 7.22 -8.00
C ILE A 305 -8.19 7.57 -9.46
N ASN A 306 -6.93 7.48 -9.88
CA ASN A 306 -6.50 7.72 -11.25
C ASN A 306 -5.96 6.42 -11.85
N LEU A 307 -6.52 6.01 -12.98
CA LEU A 307 -6.11 4.80 -13.69
C LEU A 307 -5.79 5.13 -15.15
N THR A 308 -4.59 4.74 -15.60
CA THR A 308 -4.17 4.91 -16.98
C THR A 308 -3.51 3.63 -17.49
N ASP A 309 -4.13 2.97 -18.47
CA ASP A 309 -3.59 1.76 -19.14
C ASP A 309 -3.15 0.65 -18.18
N VAL A 310 -3.92 0.41 -17.10
CA VAL A 310 -3.67 -0.61 -16.09
C VAL A 310 -4.50 -1.86 -16.39
N GLU A 311 -3.87 -3.04 -16.40
CA GLU A 311 -4.60 -4.30 -16.49
C GLU A 311 -5.19 -4.65 -15.13
N LEU A 312 -6.53 -4.63 -15.01
CA LEU A 312 -7.26 -4.94 -13.78
C LEU A 312 -7.74 -6.39 -13.79
N GLY A 313 -7.43 -7.14 -12.72
CA GLY A 313 -7.93 -8.50 -12.51
C GLY A 313 -8.54 -8.64 -11.12
N TYR A 314 -9.80 -9.14 -11.00
CA TYR A 314 -10.45 -9.34 -9.70
C TYR A 314 -11.38 -10.55 -9.70
N ALA A 315 -11.57 -11.13 -8.50
CA ALA A 315 -12.26 -12.39 -8.32
C ALA A 315 -13.78 -12.24 -8.22
N SER A 316 -14.29 -11.02 -8.01
CA SER A 316 -15.71 -10.71 -7.91
C SER A 316 -16.12 -9.69 -8.97
N ASP A 317 -17.43 -9.44 -9.10
CA ASP A 317 -17.94 -8.39 -10.00
C ASP A 317 -17.82 -6.97 -9.40
N ASP A 318 -17.32 -6.82 -8.16
CA ASP A 318 -17.18 -5.52 -7.48
C ASP A 318 -15.94 -4.76 -8.01
N LEU A 319 -16.14 -3.77 -8.86
CA LEU A 319 -15.10 -2.87 -9.32
C LEU A 319 -14.76 -1.84 -8.24
N LEU A 320 -15.77 -1.15 -7.73
CA LEU A 320 -15.60 -0.08 -6.74
C LEU A 320 -16.79 -0.08 -5.79
N ARG A 321 -16.51 -0.10 -4.50
CA ARG A 321 -17.50 0.04 -3.44
C ARG A 321 -17.26 1.31 -2.65
N ILE A 322 -18.25 2.19 -2.63
CA ILE A 322 -18.23 3.48 -1.95
C ILE A 322 -19.35 3.46 -0.92
N CYS A 323 -19.02 3.21 0.33
CA CYS A 323 -20.05 3.11 1.36
C CYS A 323 -19.48 3.34 2.77
N ALA A 324 -20.39 3.63 3.70
CA ALA A 324 -20.09 3.66 5.11
C ALA A 324 -19.64 2.28 5.63
N ALA A 325 -18.72 2.31 6.57
CA ALA A 325 -18.27 1.16 7.32
C ALA A 325 -18.04 1.54 8.79
N GLY A 326 -17.35 0.73 9.57
CA GLY A 326 -17.18 0.98 11.01
C GLY A 326 -16.17 2.07 11.37
N TRP A 327 -15.70 2.88 10.42
CA TRP A 327 -14.85 4.05 10.65
C TRP A 327 -15.67 5.33 10.56
N GLY A 328 -15.28 6.35 11.33
CA GLY A 328 -15.96 7.64 11.36
C GLY A 328 -17.26 7.64 12.19
N ASN A 329 -18.13 8.60 11.93
CA ASN A 329 -19.40 8.76 12.62
C ASN A 329 -20.55 8.28 11.74
N ASP A 330 -21.42 7.45 12.28
CA ASP A 330 -22.59 6.94 11.57
C ASP A 330 -23.38 8.08 10.88
N GLY A 331 -23.70 7.90 9.61
CA GLY A 331 -24.46 8.85 8.79
C GLY A 331 -23.64 10.00 8.20
N SER A 332 -22.31 10.04 8.43
CA SER A 332 -21.37 10.99 7.80
C SER A 332 -20.04 10.34 7.45
N ASN A 333 -19.99 9.04 7.36
CA ASN A 333 -18.80 8.24 7.10
C ASN A 333 -18.84 7.52 5.74
N GLY A 334 -19.57 8.09 4.80
CA GLY A 334 -19.54 7.66 3.40
C GLY A 334 -18.21 7.94 2.72
N GLY A 335 -18.08 7.51 1.48
CA GLY A 335 -16.98 7.87 0.60
C GLY A 335 -17.40 8.93 -0.41
N HIS A 336 -16.50 9.84 -0.74
CA HIS A 336 -16.71 10.86 -1.78
C HIS A 336 -15.60 10.71 -2.83
N VAL A 337 -15.89 10.08 -3.97
CA VAL A 337 -14.88 9.56 -4.87
C VAL A 337 -14.91 10.24 -6.23
N THR A 338 -13.74 10.65 -6.72
CA THR A 338 -13.50 10.91 -8.15
C THR A 338 -12.66 9.77 -8.72
N LEU A 339 -13.25 8.96 -9.61
CA LEU A 339 -12.54 7.93 -10.38
C LEU A 339 -12.29 8.44 -11.79
N ASN A 340 -11.03 8.74 -12.08
CA ASN A 340 -10.54 9.15 -13.39
C ASN A 340 -9.97 7.92 -14.12
N ALA A 341 -10.46 7.66 -15.33
CA ALA A 341 -9.97 6.60 -16.20
C ALA A 341 -9.56 7.20 -17.55
N SER A 342 -8.29 7.03 -17.94
CA SER A 342 -7.74 7.49 -19.20
C SER A 342 -7.12 6.33 -19.95
N SER A 343 -7.55 6.07 -21.19
CA SER A 343 -7.12 4.90 -21.96
C SER A 343 -7.31 3.58 -21.20
N GLN A 344 -8.38 3.48 -20.40
CA GLN A 344 -8.58 2.44 -19.39
C GLN A 344 -9.82 1.59 -19.70
N SER A 345 -9.70 0.27 -19.49
CA SER A 345 -10.84 -0.64 -19.48
C SER A 345 -11.29 -0.93 -18.06
N LEU A 346 -12.56 -0.67 -17.77
CA LEU A 346 -13.21 -0.96 -16.50
C LEU A 346 -14.35 -1.96 -16.73
N GLU A 347 -14.44 -2.99 -15.86
CA GLU A 347 -15.54 -3.97 -15.91
C GLU A 347 -16.13 -4.15 -14.51
N GLY A 348 -17.43 -4.43 -14.41
CA GLY A 348 -18.08 -4.83 -13.15
C GLY A 348 -19.08 -3.84 -12.61
N VAL A 349 -19.32 -3.91 -11.31
CA VAL A 349 -20.33 -3.12 -10.59
C VAL A 349 -19.65 -2.06 -9.74
N ILE A 350 -20.19 -0.85 -9.79
CA ILE A 350 -19.87 0.22 -8.84
C ILE A 350 -21.07 0.34 -7.88
N THR A 351 -20.82 0.27 -6.57
CA THR A 351 -21.84 0.44 -5.54
C THR A 351 -21.63 1.76 -4.81
N VAL A 352 -22.71 2.55 -4.67
CA VAL A 352 -22.69 3.86 -3.96
C VAL A 352 -23.85 3.88 -2.98
N ASP A 353 -23.57 3.94 -1.67
CA ASP A 353 -24.63 4.02 -0.65
C ASP A 353 -25.25 5.42 -0.54
N ASP A 354 -26.31 5.56 0.27
CA ASP A 354 -27.15 6.75 0.39
C ASP A 354 -26.49 8.01 0.97
N ILE A 355 -25.26 7.87 1.50
CA ILE A 355 -24.46 9.00 2.05
C ILE A 355 -23.14 9.21 1.29
N SER A 356 -22.96 8.52 0.17
CA SER A 356 -21.74 8.57 -0.62
C SER A 356 -21.94 9.26 -1.98
N GLU A 357 -20.85 9.69 -2.60
CA GLU A 357 -20.84 10.39 -3.87
C GLU A 357 -19.79 9.83 -4.82
N LEU A 358 -20.09 9.82 -6.12
CA LEU A 358 -19.18 9.39 -7.17
C LEU A 358 -19.15 10.37 -8.34
N ASN A 359 -17.96 10.80 -8.73
CA ASN A 359 -17.64 11.32 -10.05
C ASN A 359 -16.89 10.22 -10.83
N LEU A 360 -17.51 9.64 -11.85
CA LEU A 360 -16.87 8.71 -12.78
C LEU A 360 -16.52 9.43 -14.07
N VAL A 361 -15.25 9.63 -14.33
CA VAL A 361 -14.75 10.40 -15.47
C VAL A 361 -13.91 9.52 -16.38
N LEU A 362 -14.39 9.26 -17.60
CA LEU A 362 -13.74 8.45 -18.63
C LEU A 362 -13.27 9.36 -19.77
N THR A 363 -11.97 9.25 -20.11
CA THR A 363 -11.33 10.00 -21.20
C THR A 363 -10.50 9.07 -22.08
N ASP A 364 -10.10 9.56 -23.23
CA ASP A 364 -9.08 8.95 -24.11
C ASP A 364 -9.38 7.48 -24.45
N ASP A 365 -10.54 7.25 -25.11
CA ASP A 365 -11.01 5.92 -25.55
C ASP A 365 -11.24 4.91 -24.40
N SER A 366 -11.38 5.37 -23.14
CA SER A 366 -11.69 4.49 -22.01
C SER A 366 -13.04 3.80 -22.17
N THR A 367 -13.17 2.61 -21.60
CA THR A 367 -14.41 1.84 -21.62
C THR A 367 -14.85 1.43 -20.22
N PHE A 368 -16.14 1.54 -19.95
CA PHE A 368 -16.77 0.92 -18.78
C PHE A 368 -17.84 -0.07 -19.22
N THR A 369 -17.64 -1.36 -18.96
CA THR A 369 -18.64 -2.41 -19.17
C THR A 369 -19.19 -2.82 -17.81
N GLY A 370 -20.31 -2.23 -17.42
CA GLY A 370 -20.76 -2.42 -16.06
C GLY A 370 -22.07 -1.70 -15.74
N SER A 371 -22.44 -1.75 -14.48
CA SER A 371 -23.60 -1.08 -13.90
C SER A 371 -23.21 -0.32 -12.62
N ILE A 372 -24.05 0.64 -12.25
CA ILE A 372 -23.90 1.37 -11.00
C ILE A 372 -25.14 1.10 -10.14
N ASP A 373 -24.93 0.47 -8.98
CA ASP A 373 -25.93 0.29 -7.93
C ASP A 373 -25.88 1.52 -7.03
N ASN A 374 -26.77 2.49 -7.30
CA ASN A 374 -26.72 3.83 -6.75
C ASN A 374 -27.89 4.10 -5.80
N GLU A 375 -27.58 4.37 -4.54
CA GLU A 375 -28.49 4.94 -3.55
C GLU A 375 -28.08 6.38 -3.15
N GLY A 376 -26.87 6.82 -3.56
CA GLY A 376 -26.27 8.12 -3.26
C GLY A 376 -26.41 9.16 -4.36
N THR A 377 -25.31 9.87 -4.66
CA THR A 377 -25.26 10.85 -5.76
C THR A 377 -24.16 10.47 -6.75
N VAL A 378 -24.51 10.32 -8.02
CA VAL A 378 -23.58 9.86 -9.07
C VAL A 378 -23.60 10.80 -10.28
N TYR A 379 -22.41 11.26 -10.66
CA TYR A 379 -22.11 11.90 -11.92
C TYR A 379 -21.24 10.99 -12.80
N VAL A 380 -21.55 10.93 -14.07
CA VAL A 380 -20.75 10.20 -15.07
C VAL A 380 -20.38 11.13 -16.21
N SER A 381 -19.11 11.16 -16.59
CA SER A 381 -18.58 11.91 -17.74
C SER A 381 -17.85 10.99 -18.71
N LEU A 382 -18.22 11.09 -20.00
CA LEU A 382 -17.66 10.31 -21.08
C LEU A 382 -17.21 11.25 -22.19
N SER A 383 -15.91 11.32 -22.43
CA SER A 383 -15.33 12.18 -23.47
C SER A 383 -14.16 11.50 -24.19
N GLY A 384 -13.66 12.11 -25.27
CA GLY A 384 -12.51 11.61 -25.98
C GLY A 384 -12.68 10.22 -26.57
N GLY A 385 -13.91 9.86 -27.03
CA GLY A 385 -14.19 8.55 -27.62
C GLY A 385 -14.58 7.48 -26.60
N SER A 386 -14.64 7.81 -25.32
CA SER A 386 -14.96 6.86 -24.24
C SER A 386 -16.37 6.30 -24.32
N LYS A 387 -16.56 5.08 -23.81
CA LYS A 387 -17.80 4.32 -23.92
C LYS A 387 -18.22 3.75 -22.57
N TRP A 388 -19.54 3.69 -22.36
CA TRP A 388 -20.18 2.91 -21.31
C TRP A 388 -21.16 1.92 -21.89
N VAL A 389 -20.95 0.62 -21.65
CA VAL A 389 -21.84 -0.48 -22.02
C VAL A 389 -22.53 -0.97 -20.77
N LEU A 390 -23.85 -0.85 -20.70
CA LEU A 390 -24.63 -1.26 -19.54
C LEU A 390 -24.69 -2.78 -19.42
N THR A 391 -24.62 -3.28 -18.17
CA THR A 391 -24.82 -4.70 -17.83
C THR A 391 -26.04 -4.95 -16.97
N ALA A 392 -26.68 -3.89 -16.44
CA ALA A 392 -27.96 -3.92 -15.73
C ALA A 392 -28.67 -2.57 -15.85
N ASP A 393 -29.95 -2.52 -15.45
CA ASP A 393 -30.68 -1.26 -15.31
C ASP A 393 -29.96 -0.39 -14.26
N THR A 394 -29.70 0.88 -14.61
CA THR A 394 -28.88 1.80 -13.83
C THR A 394 -29.55 3.16 -13.70
N SER A 395 -29.42 3.79 -12.53
CA SER A 395 -29.88 5.16 -12.28
C SER A 395 -28.73 6.02 -11.78
N ILE A 396 -28.55 7.20 -12.38
CA ILE A 396 -27.56 8.21 -11.98
C ILE A 396 -28.23 9.59 -11.92
N ASP A 397 -27.57 10.56 -11.30
CA ASP A 397 -28.11 11.90 -11.09
C ASP A 397 -27.73 12.86 -12.22
N TYR A 398 -26.47 12.79 -12.68
CA TYR A 398 -25.91 13.71 -13.66
C TYR A 398 -25.10 12.96 -14.72
N LEU A 399 -25.16 13.44 -15.97
CA LEU A 399 -24.47 12.84 -17.10
C LEU A 399 -23.90 13.90 -18.03
N ASN A 400 -22.63 13.74 -18.39
CA ASN A 400 -21.95 14.45 -19.47
C ASN A 400 -21.47 13.45 -20.51
N CYS A 401 -22.06 13.44 -21.73
CA CYS A 401 -21.69 12.46 -22.74
C CYS A 401 -21.92 12.95 -24.17
N GLU A 402 -21.15 12.40 -25.11
CA GLU A 402 -21.37 12.53 -26.55
C GLU A 402 -22.45 11.54 -27.02
N ALA A 403 -23.03 11.77 -28.20
CA ALA A 403 -24.17 11.01 -28.70
C ALA A 403 -23.98 9.49 -28.80
N ASP A 404 -22.75 9.04 -29.00
CA ASP A 404 -22.41 7.62 -29.19
C ASP A 404 -21.61 7.02 -28.02
N SER A 405 -21.56 7.72 -26.88
CA SER A 405 -20.80 7.27 -25.71
C SER A 405 -21.48 6.17 -24.90
N ILE A 406 -22.80 5.97 -25.04
CA ILE A 406 -23.57 5.02 -24.24
C ILE A 406 -24.20 3.96 -25.11
N ASP A 407 -23.95 2.68 -24.78
CA ASP A 407 -24.64 1.50 -25.30
C ASP A 407 -25.53 0.95 -24.18
N LEU A 408 -26.83 1.10 -24.34
CA LEU A 408 -27.83 0.59 -23.38
C LEU A 408 -27.83 -0.94 -23.30
N ASN A 409 -27.36 -1.64 -24.34
CA ASN A 409 -27.25 -3.11 -24.39
C ASN A 409 -28.56 -3.83 -23.97
N GLY A 410 -29.70 -3.19 -24.18
CA GLY A 410 -31.04 -3.71 -23.84
C GLY A 410 -31.47 -3.43 -22.39
N TYR A 411 -30.73 -2.68 -21.63
CA TYR A 411 -31.07 -2.20 -20.29
C TYR A 411 -31.58 -0.75 -20.31
N THR A 412 -31.96 -0.25 -19.14
CA THR A 412 -32.44 1.12 -18.96
C THR A 412 -31.40 1.94 -18.19
N LEU A 413 -31.03 3.11 -18.73
CA LEU A 413 -30.36 4.15 -18.00
C LEU A 413 -31.36 5.24 -17.62
N THR A 414 -31.43 5.59 -16.35
CA THR A 414 -32.19 6.71 -15.83
C THR A 414 -31.22 7.80 -15.37
N VAL A 415 -31.43 9.05 -15.83
CA VAL A 415 -30.60 10.20 -15.47
C VAL A 415 -31.50 11.27 -14.85
N GLY A 416 -31.24 11.68 -13.62
CA GLY A 416 -32.07 12.67 -12.90
C GLY A 416 -33.55 12.29 -12.78
N GLY A 417 -33.85 10.96 -12.79
CA GLY A 417 -35.23 10.44 -12.74
C GLY A 417 -35.94 10.29 -14.09
N GLU A 418 -35.30 10.65 -15.21
CA GLU A 418 -35.85 10.53 -16.56
C GLU A 418 -35.08 9.44 -17.35
N ALA A 419 -35.79 8.67 -18.16
CA ALA A 419 -35.17 7.63 -18.99
C ALA A 419 -34.29 8.28 -20.07
N TYR A 420 -33.02 7.84 -20.15
CA TYR A 420 -32.11 8.24 -21.22
C TYR A 420 -32.47 7.58 -22.55
N GLU A 421 -32.49 8.36 -23.62
CA GLU A 421 -32.63 7.87 -24.97
C GLU A 421 -31.25 7.77 -25.63
N GLU A 422 -30.87 6.60 -26.09
CA GLU A 422 -29.61 6.33 -26.77
C GLU A 422 -29.36 7.31 -27.92
N GLY A 423 -28.15 7.89 -27.94
CA GLY A 423 -27.77 8.93 -28.89
C GLY A 423 -28.04 10.36 -28.42
N THR A 424 -28.56 10.56 -27.22
CA THR A 424 -28.75 11.89 -26.63
C THR A 424 -27.41 12.43 -26.10
N VAL A 425 -27.10 13.68 -26.44
CA VAL A 425 -25.98 14.44 -25.85
C VAL A 425 -26.47 15.07 -24.54
N MET A 426 -25.75 14.84 -23.45
CA MET A 426 -26.01 15.48 -22.16
C MET A 426 -24.80 16.29 -21.70
N VAL A 427 -25.03 17.37 -20.95
CA VAL A 427 -23.98 18.26 -20.46
C VAL A 427 -24.38 18.72 -19.06
N ASP A 428 -24.03 17.94 -18.05
CA ASP A 428 -24.18 18.27 -16.65
C ASP A 428 -22.80 18.59 -16.04
N ASP A 429 -22.81 19.30 -14.92
CA ASP A 429 -21.60 19.63 -14.18
C ASP A 429 -21.25 18.52 -13.19
N GLU A 430 -19.96 18.35 -12.94
CA GLU A 430 -19.37 17.45 -11.95
C GLU A 430 -19.81 17.82 -10.53
N ILE A 431 -19.95 16.82 -9.65
CA ILE A 431 -20.26 17.03 -8.23
C ILE A 431 -19.06 17.73 -7.56
N ASP A 432 -19.33 18.84 -6.90
CA ASP A 432 -18.31 19.57 -6.10
C ASP A 432 -18.13 18.92 -4.73
N MET A 433 -17.05 18.12 -4.57
CA MET A 433 -16.71 17.44 -3.32
C MET A 433 -16.00 18.31 -2.28
N SER A 434 -15.86 19.61 -2.52
CA SER A 434 -15.17 20.53 -1.59
C SER A 434 -15.89 20.66 -0.24
N ALA A 435 -17.19 20.47 -0.21
CA ALA A 435 -17.98 20.47 1.02
C ALA A 435 -17.62 19.26 1.91
N ALA A 436 -17.49 18.08 1.33
CA ALA A 436 -17.10 16.87 2.04
C ALA A 436 -15.69 16.99 2.66
N LEU A 437 -14.74 17.62 1.95
CA LEU A 437 -13.42 17.94 2.48
C LEU A 437 -13.49 18.90 3.69
N SER A 438 -14.40 19.89 3.66
CA SER A 438 -14.53 20.85 4.76
C SER A 438 -15.15 20.22 6.01
N ASP A 439 -16.08 19.30 5.85
CA ASP A 439 -16.73 18.59 6.95
C ASP A 439 -15.80 17.58 7.62
N SER A 440 -14.97 16.87 6.85
CA SER A 440 -13.93 15.99 7.38
C SER A 440 -12.89 16.75 8.21
N ASN A 441 -12.53 17.95 7.82
CA ASN A 441 -11.63 18.85 8.57
C ASN A 441 -12.28 19.47 9.85
N GLY A 442 -13.60 19.54 9.91
CA GLY A 442 -14.35 20.12 11.04
C GLY A 442 -14.54 19.19 12.22
N ALA A 443 -14.47 17.88 12.04
CA ALA A 443 -14.72 16.88 13.08
C ALA A 443 -13.55 16.68 14.06
N MET A 444 -12.32 17.09 13.68
CA MET A 444 -11.18 17.13 14.59
C MET A 444 -10.95 18.54 15.12
N GLY A 445 -11.55 18.85 16.25
CA GLY A 445 -11.21 20.05 17.03
C GLY A 445 -9.72 20.05 17.38
N SER A 446 -8.98 20.96 16.75
CA SER A 446 -7.68 21.54 17.12
C SER A 446 -6.98 20.91 18.35
N SER A 447 -6.41 19.73 18.23
CA SER A 447 -5.56 19.12 19.24
C SER A 447 -4.37 18.36 18.63
N MET A 448 -4.03 18.60 17.38
CA MET A 448 -2.70 18.24 16.91
C MET A 448 -1.80 19.46 17.17
N GLY A 449 -1.12 19.45 18.32
CA GLY A 449 0.09 20.24 18.48
C GLY A 449 1.04 19.82 17.36
N LYS A 450 1.52 20.80 16.58
CA LYS A 450 2.69 20.65 15.71
C LYS A 450 3.64 19.69 16.40
N PRO A 451 4.24 18.68 15.72
CA PRO A 451 5.25 17.82 16.30
C PRO A 451 6.26 18.74 17.00
N GLY A 452 6.39 18.58 18.31
CA GLY A 452 7.32 19.40 19.09
C GLY A 452 8.70 19.14 18.57
N ASP A 453 9.41 20.23 18.28
CA ASP A 453 10.84 20.32 18.10
C ASP A 453 11.55 19.23 18.94
N GLY A 454 12.24 18.29 18.26
CA GLY A 454 12.76 17.05 18.82
C GLY A 454 13.62 17.27 20.07
N SER A 455 12.98 17.18 21.21
CA SER A 455 13.68 17.08 22.48
C SER A 455 13.80 15.59 22.80
N LYS A 456 15.03 15.09 22.67
CA LYS A 456 15.49 13.80 23.17
C LYS A 456 14.77 13.44 24.48
N PRO A 457 14.28 12.22 24.68
CA PRO A 457 13.87 11.76 26.02
C PRO A 457 15.05 11.91 26.97
N GLY A 458 14.94 12.84 27.88
CA GLY A 458 15.97 13.07 28.90
C GLY A 458 16.04 11.88 29.83
N ASP A 459 17.26 11.42 30.04
CA ASP A 459 17.71 10.47 31.07
C ASP A 459 16.86 10.60 32.33
N GLY A 460 16.03 9.58 32.58
CA GLY A 460 15.03 9.53 33.64
C GLY A 460 15.65 9.38 35.02
N SER A 461 15.86 10.47 35.69
CA SER A 461 15.97 10.44 37.14
C SER A 461 14.60 10.26 37.78
N LYS A 462 14.36 9.09 38.36
CA LYS A 462 13.26 8.81 39.26
C LYS A 462 13.12 9.89 40.32
N PRO A 463 11.97 10.46 40.59
CA PRO A 463 11.71 11.13 41.84
C PRO A 463 11.33 10.11 42.90
N ASP A 464 12.20 10.00 43.91
CA ASP A 464 11.83 9.46 45.21
C ASP A 464 10.91 10.44 45.94
N GLY A 465 9.89 9.89 46.56
CA GLY A 465 9.43 10.46 47.81
C GLY A 465 8.09 11.15 47.84
N ASP A 466 7.28 10.55 48.45
CA ASP A 466 6.65 10.76 49.77
C ASP A 466 5.26 11.39 49.79
N MET A 467 4.45 10.69 50.48
CA MET A 467 3.12 10.82 51.09
C MET A 467 2.52 12.21 51.28
N GLY A 468 1.24 12.29 51.00
CA GLY A 468 0.39 13.33 51.56
C GLY A 468 -1.08 13.06 51.27
N GLY A 469 -1.78 12.38 52.14
CA GLY A 469 -3.18 12.05 52.02
C GLY A 469 -4.12 13.22 52.16
N SER A 470 -5.29 13.15 51.51
CA SER A 470 -6.50 13.80 52.02
C SER A 470 -7.74 13.05 51.57
N ASN A 471 -8.55 12.73 52.57
CA ASN A 471 -9.86 12.10 52.58
C ASN A 471 -10.90 12.81 51.72
N GLY A 472 -11.71 12.02 51.03
CA GLY A 472 -12.99 12.45 50.45
C GLY A 472 -13.94 11.27 50.30
N ASN A 473 -14.73 11.06 51.28
CA ASN A 473 -15.73 10.01 51.50
C ASN A 473 -16.94 10.20 50.58
N PHE A 474 -17.37 9.17 49.83
CA PHE A 474 -18.78 8.97 49.50
C PHE A 474 -19.18 7.51 49.44
N LYS A 475 -20.32 7.22 50.08
CA LYS A 475 -20.91 5.96 50.45
C LYS A 475 -21.49 5.14 49.31
N SER A 476 -21.21 3.89 49.33
CA SER A 476 -22.00 2.64 49.40
C SER A 476 -23.36 2.53 48.67
N GLY A 477 -23.44 1.51 47.85
CA GLY A 477 -24.67 0.84 47.45
C GLY A 477 -24.33 -0.56 46.96
N SER A 478 -24.72 -1.54 47.72
CA SER A 478 -24.44 -2.97 47.57
C SER A 478 -25.36 -3.65 46.55
N ASN A 479 -24.90 -4.63 45.80
CA ASN A 479 -25.27 -6.06 45.80
C ASN A 479 -25.10 -6.70 44.41
N GLY A 480 -24.53 -7.90 44.45
CA GLY A 480 -24.83 -8.93 43.45
C GLY A 480 -23.62 -9.68 42.90
N SER A 481 -23.35 -10.79 43.56
CA SER A 481 -22.39 -11.84 43.22
C SER A 481 -22.54 -12.41 41.80
N GLY A 482 -21.41 -12.70 41.17
CA GLY A 482 -21.32 -13.52 39.95
C GLY A 482 -19.88 -13.68 39.51
N ASP A 483 -19.27 -14.76 39.97
CA ASP A 483 -17.95 -15.27 39.66
C ASP A 483 -17.88 -15.68 38.18
N SER A 484 -16.95 -15.13 37.40
CA SER A 484 -16.31 -15.86 36.29
C SER A 484 -15.07 -15.08 35.82
N THR A 485 -13.96 -15.67 36.10
CA THR A 485 -12.62 -15.29 35.68
C THR A 485 -12.45 -15.50 34.19
N THR A 486 -12.33 -14.43 33.44
CA THR A 486 -11.58 -14.32 32.19
C THR A 486 -11.16 -12.86 32.02
N PRO A 487 -9.90 -12.53 31.77
CA PRO A 487 -9.48 -11.16 31.48
C PRO A 487 -10.09 -10.73 30.15
N PRO A 488 -10.49 -9.46 29.98
CA PRO A 488 -10.88 -8.96 28.68
C PRO A 488 -9.65 -8.90 27.77
N GLU A 489 -9.75 -9.53 26.61
CA GLU A 489 -8.86 -9.26 25.46
C GLU A 489 -8.90 -7.77 25.16
N LYS A 490 -7.71 -7.20 24.97
CA LYS A 490 -7.55 -5.85 24.42
C LYS A 490 -8.18 -5.81 23.03
N PRO A 491 -8.86 -4.74 22.63
CA PRO A 491 -9.26 -4.56 21.24
C PRO A 491 -7.98 -4.33 20.42
N ASP A 492 -7.62 -5.31 19.59
CA ASP A 492 -6.72 -5.12 18.48
C ASP A 492 -7.44 -4.20 17.49
N GLY A 493 -7.04 -2.97 17.43
CA GLY A 493 -7.65 -1.93 16.61
C GLY A 493 -6.63 -1.20 15.77
N ARG A 494 -5.95 -1.91 14.89
CA ARG A 494 -5.25 -1.27 13.76
C ARG A 494 -5.43 -2.13 12.53
N PHE A 495 -5.95 -1.49 11.52
CA PHE A 495 -6.50 -1.85 10.22
C PHE A 495 -7.97 -2.16 10.22
#